data_1a111b12e8312cbc209dfd08761e3822
#
_entry.id   1a111b12e8312cbc209dfd08761e3822
#
_cell.length_a   1.000
_cell.length_b   1.000
_cell.length_c   1.000
_cell.angle_alpha   90.00
_cell.angle_beta   90.00
_cell.angle_gamma   90.00
#
_symmetry.space_group_name_H-M   'P 1'
#
loop_
_entity.id
_entity.type
_entity.pdbx_description
1 polymer ?
#
loop_
_entity_poly.entity_id
_entity_poly.type
_entity_poly.pdbx_seq_one_letter_code
_entity_poly.pdbx_strand_id
1 'polypeptide(L)'
;MSENGSKIRMDNDKLQVPNDPIIPFIEGDGIGPDIWKASVRVFDAAVEKAYQGERKINWLEVYAGEKAFNKFNNWLPDDTIEKCKEYLVSIKGPLTTPIGGGMRSLNVALRQLLDLYVCLRPVRWYQGVPSPVKSPENVDMVIFRENTEDIYAGIEFEQGTASNLSLIHI
;
A
#
# COMPACT_ATOMS: atom_id res chain seq x y z
N MET A 1 -12.37 -15.20 12.48
CA MET A 1 -11.52 -16.16 11.75
C MET A 1 -10.31 -16.40 12.62
N SER A 2 -9.95 -17.65 12.89
CA SER A 2 -8.74 -17.95 13.67
C SER A 2 -7.53 -17.45 12.84
N GLU A 3 -6.74 -16.57 13.41
CA GLU A 3 -5.48 -16.14 12.85
C GLU A 3 -4.50 -17.34 12.91
N ASN A 4 -4.59 -18.22 11.92
CA ASN A 4 -3.62 -19.28 11.78
C ASN A 4 -2.34 -18.67 11.20
N GLY A 5 -1.31 -18.53 12.02
CA GLY A 5 -0.01 -17.98 11.61
C GLY A 5 0.62 -17.11 12.68
N SER A 6 1.78 -16.59 12.38
CA SER A 6 2.61 -15.80 13.29
C SER A 6 2.86 -14.39 12.75
N LYS A 7 2.96 -13.40 13.65
CA LYS A 7 3.22 -12.01 13.24
C LYS A 7 4.69 -11.82 12.88
N ILE A 8 4.93 -11.06 11.82
CA ILE A 8 6.24 -10.48 11.54
C ILE A 8 6.57 -9.47 12.65
N ARG A 9 7.78 -9.47 13.15
CA ARG A 9 8.21 -8.60 14.25
C ARG A 9 9.51 -7.89 13.90
N MET A 10 9.72 -6.73 14.51
CA MET A 10 11.01 -6.04 14.51
C MET A 10 11.74 -6.38 15.81
N ASP A 11 12.98 -6.87 15.71
CA ASP A 11 13.85 -7.13 16.85
C ASP A 11 15.25 -6.59 16.56
N ASN A 12 15.73 -5.66 17.38
CA ASN A 12 17.02 -4.99 17.21
C ASN A 12 17.26 -4.46 15.77
N ASP A 13 16.29 -3.73 15.23
CA ASP A 13 16.27 -3.16 13.87
C ASP A 13 16.34 -4.21 12.74
N LYS A 14 16.05 -5.47 13.05
CA LYS A 14 15.98 -6.57 12.08
C LYS A 14 14.58 -7.16 12.02
N LEU A 15 14.09 -7.30 10.81
CA LEU A 15 12.80 -7.92 10.56
C LEU A 15 12.90 -9.43 10.80
N GLN A 16 12.10 -9.94 11.74
CA GLN A 16 11.95 -11.36 12.03
C GLN A 16 10.72 -11.89 11.32
N VAL A 17 10.95 -12.72 10.29
CA VAL A 17 9.87 -13.30 9.47
C VAL A 17 9.70 -14.77 9.83
N PRO A 18 8.57 -15.18 10.42
CA PRO A 18 8.29 -16.57 10.76
C PRO A 18 8.07 -17.42 9.49
N ASN A 19 7.98 -18.73 9.66
CA ASN A 19 7.71 -19.64 8.54
C ASN A 19 6.26 -19.56 8.02
N ASP A 20 5.37 -19.06 8.85
CA ASP A 20 3.93 -18.94 8.63
C ASP A 20 3.42 -17.50 8.83
N PRO A 21 4.02 -16.48 8.16
CA PRO A 21 3.69 -15.08 8.42
C PRO A 21 2.23 -14.78 8.09
N ILE A 22 1.60 -13.93 8.91
CA ILE A 22 0.32 -13.33 8.60
C ILE A 22 0.60 -12.02 7.86
N ILE A 23 0.03 -11.86 6.66
CA ILE A 23 0.14 -10.64 5.86
C ILE A 23 -1.27 -10.09 5.60
N PRO A 24 -1.61 -8.93 6.17
CA PRO A 24 -2.84 -8.22 5.83
C PRO A 24 -2.86 -7.82 4.36
N PHE A 25 -4.05 -7.90 3.75
CA PHE A 25 -4.23 -7.38 2.41
C PHE A 25 -5.55 -6.61 2.27
N ILE A 26 -5.51 -5.57 1.45
CA ILE A 26 -6.67 -4.84 0.96
C ILE A 26 -6.86 -5.24 -0.49
N GLU A 27 -7.97 -5.90 -0.80
CA GLU A 27 -8.27 -6.36 -2.18
C GLU A 27 -8.36 -5.17 -3.14
N GLY A 28 -8.98 -4.09 -2.69
CA GLY A 28 -9.13 -2.86 -3.46
C GLY A 28 -10.43 -2.79 -4.25
N ASP A 29 -10.55 -1.70 -5.02
CA ASP A 29 -11.74 -1.35 -5.81
C ASP A 29 -11.51 -1.61 -7.29
N GLY A 30 -12.59 -1.63 -8.08
CA GLY A 30 -12.55 -1.77 -9.52
C GLY A 30 -11.87 -3.07 -9.97
N ILE A 31 -10.70 -2.97 -10.58
CA ILE A 31 -9.90 -4.13 -11.03
C ILE A 31 -9.15 -4.85 -9.89
N GLY A 32 -9.23 -4.32 -8.66
CA GLY A 32 -8.53 -4.84 -7.48
C GLY A 32 -8.77 -6.33 -7.23
N PRO A 33 -10.05 -6.80 -7.18
CA PRO A 33 -10.36 -8.22 -6.97
C PRO A 33 -9.74 -9.15 -8.00
N ASP A 34 -9.74 -8.77 -9.29
CA ASP A 34 -9.15 -9.59 -10.36
C ASP A 34 -7.64 -9.66 -10.23
N ILE A 35 -7.00 -8.52 -9.95
CA ILE A 35 -5.55 -8.47 -9.71
C ILE A 35 -5.19 -9.29 -8.47
N TRP A 36 -5.92 -9.14 -7.38
CA TRP A 36 -5.67 -9.88 -6.16
C TRP A 36 -5.80 -11.39 -6.35
N LYS A 37 -6.87 -11.84 -7.00
CA LYS A 37 -7.10 -13.25 -7.32
C LYS A 37 -5.96 -13.87 -8.14
N ALA A 38 -5.36 -13.12 -9.06
CA ALA A 38 -4.21 -13.56 -9.83
C ALA A 38 -2.93 -13.54 -8.97
N SER A 39 -2.71 -12.45 -8.22
CA SER A 39 -1.49 -12.22 -7.44
C SER A 39 -1.32 -13.24 -6.31
N VAL A 40 -2.37 -13.55 -5.55
CA VAL A 40 -2.30 -14.50 -4.43
C VAL A 40 -1.84 -15.89 -4.92
N ARG A 41 -2.31 -16.32 -6.10
CA ARG A 41 -1.88 -17.59 -6.70
C ARG A 41 -0.40 -17.60 -7.06
N VAL A 42 0.11 -16.46 -7.55
CA VAL A 42 1.53 -16.32 -7.88
C VAL A 42 2.39 -16.31 -6.63
N PHE A 43 1.97 -15.55 -5.59
CA PHE A 43 2.70 -15.51 -4.32
C PHE A 43 2.75 -16.88 -3.64
N ASP A 44 1.63 -17.57 -3.55
CA ASP A 44 1.57 -18.89 -2.92
C ASP A 44 2.43 -19.90 -3.68
N ALA A 45 2.35 -19.93 -5.01
CA ALA A 45 3.16 -20.81 -5.84
C ALA A 45 4.67 -20.49 -5.76
N ALA A 46 5.02 -19.19 -5.66
CA ALA A 46 6.41 -18.77 -5.52
C ALA A 46 7.00 -19.19 -4.17
N VAL A 47 6.24 -19.02 -3.08
CA VAL A 47 6.65 -19.44 -1.74
C VAL A 47 6.78 -20.96 -1.66
N GLU A 48 5.80 -21.70 -2.18
CA GLU A 48 5.84 -23.16 -2.26
C GLU A 48 7.09 -23.65 -3.01
N LYS A 49 7.37 -23.06 -4.19
CA LYS A 49 8.53 -23.41 -5.00
C LYS A 49 9.85 -23.08 -4.31
N ALA A 50 9.92 -21.92 -3.65
CA ALA A 50 11.16 -21.45 -3.02
C ALA A 50 11.51 -22.22 -1.75
N TYR A 51 10.49 -22.62 -0.98
CA TYR A 51 10.67 -23.21 0.36
C TYR A 51 10.18 -24.65 0.47
N GLN A 52 9.73 -25.28 -0.61
CA GLN A 52 9.34 -26.68 -0.69
C GLN A 52 8.32 -27.12 0.38
N GLY A 53 7.35 -26.22 0.69
CA GLY A 53 6.32 -26.44 1.68
C GLY A 53 6.71 -26.12 3.13
N GLU A 54 7.96 -25.74 3.40
CA GLU A 54 8.39 -25.36 4.76
C GLU A 54 7.83 -24.01 5.22
N ARG A 55 7.38 -23.19 4.28
CA ARG A 55 6.80 -21.87 4.56
C ARG A 55 5.48 -21.66 3.84
N LYS A 56 4.63 -20.87 4.48
CA LYS A 56 3.31 -20.53 3.94
C LYS A 56 2.89 -19.14 4.39
N ILE A 57 2.35 -18.33 3.48
CA ILE A 57 1.75 -17.05 3.84
C ILE A 57 0.30 -17.29 4.32
N ASN A 58 -0.07 -16.67 5.43
CA ASN A 58 -1.45 -16.61 5.90
C ASN A 58 -2.02 -15.23 5.58
N TRP A 59 -2.97 -15.20 4.67
CA TRP A 59 -3.58 -13.97 4.19
C TRP A 59 -4.68 -13.50 5.14
N LEU A 60 -4.62 -12.23 5.58
CA LEU A 60 -5.62 -11.60 6.43
C LEU A 60 -6.29 -10.46 5.67
N GLU A 61 -7.55 -10.63 5.28
CA GLU A 61 -8.28 -9.55 4.63
C GLU A 61 -8.59 -8.42 5.60
N VAL A 62 -8.18 -7.20 5.23
CA VAL A 62 -8.57 -5.94 5.87
C VAL A 62 -9.24 -5.03 4.84
N TYR A 63 -10.06 -4.11 5.28
CA TYR A 63 -11.01 -3.44 4.40
C TYR A 63 -10.70 -1.97 4.23
N ALA A 64 -10.70 -1.50 2.98
CA ALA A 64 -10.70 -0.09 2.61
C ALA A 64 -11.43 0.09 1.26
N GLY A 65 -11.84 1.32 0.94
CA GLY A 65 -12.53 1.64 -0.30
C GLY A 65 -14.01 1.26 -0.30
N GLU A 66 -14.55 0.98 -1.47
CA GLU A 66 -15.98 0.68 -1.68
C GLU A 66 -16.44 -0.55 -0.88
N LYS A 67 -15.60 -1.59 -0.82
CA LYS A 67 -15.91 -2.80 -0.06
C LYS A 67 -16.06 -2.52 1.44
N ALA A 68 -15.21 -1.65 1.99
CA ALA A 68 -15.32 -1.21 3.38
C ALA A 68 -16.57 -0.37 3.61
N PHE A 69 -16.85 0.57 2.72
CA PHE A 69 -18.04 1.42 2.81
C PHE A 69 -19.33 0.62 2.78
N ASN A 70 -19.45 -0.31 1.83
CA ASN A 70 -20.62 -1.17 1.72
C ASN A 70 -20.85 -2.07 2.94
N LYS A 71 -19.77 -2.44 3.64
CA LYS A 71 -19.83 -3.37 4.78
C LYS A 71 -19.97 -2.66 6.12
N PHE A 72 -19.33 -1.50 6.28
CA PHE A 72 -19.19 -0.81 7.57
C PHE A 72 -19.67 0.65 7.53
N ASN A 73 -20.13 1.16 6.38
CA ASN A 73 -20.42 2.58 6.14
C ASN A 73 -19.24 3.50 6.48
N ASN A 74 -18.02 2.99 6.26
CA ASN A 74 -16.77 3.70 6.49
C ASN A 74 -15.77 3.31 5.40
N TRP A 75 -15.21 4.30 4.68
CA TRP A 75 -14.26 4.08 3.59
C TRP A 75 -12.90 3.56 4.04
N LEU A 76 -12.50 3.88 5.27
CA LEU A 76 -11.23 3.47 5.86
C LEU A 76 -11.42 3.22 7.36
N PRO A 77 -11.80 2.01 7.77
CA PRO A 77 -11.94 1.65 9.18
C PRO A 77 -10.62 1.74 9.94
N ASP A 78 -10.67 2.19 11.19
CA ASP A 78 -9.50 2.29 12.08
C ASP A 78 -8.84 0.93 12.30
N ASP A 79 -9.61 -0.15 12.40
CA ASP A 79 -9.10 -1.53 12.50
C ASP A 79 -8.15 -1.89 11.35
N THR A 80 -8.38 -1.38 10.13
CA THR A 80 -7.47 -1.58 9.00
C THR A 80 -6.12 -0.92 9.24
N ILE A 81 -6.11 0.31 9.77
CA ILE A 81 -4.87 1.03 10.10
C ILE A 81 -4.12 0.33 11.22
N GLU A 82 -4.84 -0.08 12.27
CA GLU A 82 -4.27 -0.80 13.41
C GLU A 82 -3.62 -2.10 12.97
N LYS A 83 -4.30 -2.91 12.14
CA LYS A 83 -3.75 -4.15 11.61
C LYS A 83 -2.54 -3.92 10.69
N CYS A 84 -2.56 -2.91 9.83
CA CYS A 84 -1.38 -2.58 9.02
C CYS A 84 -0.17 -2.21 9.88
N LYS A 85 -0.37 -1.48 10.99
CA LYS A 85 0.70 -1.16 11.96
C LYS A 85 1.17 -2.38 12.73
N GLU A 86 0.23 -3.20 13.18
CA GLU A 86 0.50 -4.37 14.01
C GLU A 86 1.29 -5.45 13.28
N TYR A 87 0.97 -5.70 12.01
CA TYR A 87 1.60 -6.76 11.21
C TYR A 87 2.81 -6.29 10.40
N LEU A 88 3.14 -5.00 10.39
CA LEU A 88 4.31 -4.35 9.76
C LEU A 88 4.36 -4.44 8.23
N VAL A 89 3.91 -5.51 7.63
CA VAL A 89 3.91 -5.74 6.18
C VAL A 89 2.49 -5.98 5.72
N SER A 90 2.04 -5.23 4.73
CA SER A 90 0.70 -5.41 4.14
C SER A 90 0.73 -5.20 2.63
N ILE A 91 -0.24 -5.77 1.92
CA ILE A 91 -0.43 -5.59 0.48
C ILE A 91 -1.73 -4.81 0.24
N LYS A 92 -1.68 -3.83 -0.64
CA LYS A 92 -2.82 -2.99 -0.97
C LYS A 92 -3.11 -3.00 -2.46
N GLY A 93 -4.35 -3.34 -2.81
CA GLY A 93 -4.90 -3.14 -4.14
C GLY A 93 -5.25 -1.67 -4.43
N PRO A 94 -5.73 -1.35 -5.65
CA PRO A 94 -6.17 0.01 -6.01
C PRO A 94 -7.35 0.46 -5.16
N LEU A 95 -7.41 1.76 -4.81
CA LEU A 95 -8.52 2.34 -4.08
C LEU A 95 -9.09 3.52 -4.86
N THR A 96 -10.41 3.53 -5.00
CA THR A 96 -11.16 4.64 -5.58
C THR A 96 -11.36 5.73 -4.53
N THR A 97 -11.10 6.98 -4.92
CA THR A 97 -11.45 8.13 -4.09
C THR A 97 -12.80 8.66 -4.54
N PRO A 98 -13.81 8.76 -3.67
CA PRO A 98 -15.10 9.34 -4.02
C PRO A 98 -14.95 10.78 -4.54
N ILE A 99 -15.61 11.09 -5.67
CA ILE A 99 -15.58 12.42 -6.26
C ILE A 99 -16.72 13.25 -5.64
N GLY A 100 -16.43 14.50 -5.26
CA GLY A 100 -17.44 15.50 -4.91
C GLY A 100 -17.79 15.68 -3.43
N GLY A 101 -17.08 15.02 -2.51
CA GLY A 101 -17.36 15.12 -1.06
C GLY A 101 -16.30 15.84 -0.22
N GLY A 102 -15.31 16.51 -0.82
CA GLY A 102 -14.18 17.07 -0.04
C GLY A 102 -13.32 16.01 0.66
N MET A 103 -13.55 14.74 0.34
CA MET A 103 -12.82 13.63 0.95
C MET A 103 -11.41 13.55 0.38
N ARG A 104 -10.43 13.57 1.26
CA ARG A 104 -9.02 13.35 0.90
C ARG A 104 -8.84 11.94 0.31
N SER A 105 -7.93 11.79 -0.65
CA SER A 105 -7.60 10.50 -1.23
C SER A 105 -7.27 9.46 -0.16
N LEU A 106 -7.95 8.31 -0.19
CA LEU A 106 -7.71 7.19 0.73
C LEU A 106 -6.25 6.72 0.69
N ASN A 107 -5.62 6.81 -0.49
CA ASN A 107 -4.21 6.47 -0.64
C ASN A 107 -3.30 7.45 0.11
N VAL A 108 -3.62 8.74 0.10
CA VAL A 108 -2.89 9.77 0.86
C VAL A 108 -3.13 9.58 2.34
N ALA A 109 -4.37 9.34 2.75
CA ALA A 109 -4.72 9.07 4.15
C ALA A 109 -3.93 7.88 4.72
N LEU A 110 -3.86 6.76 3.99
CA LEU A 110 -3.07 5.59 4.39
C LEU A 110 -1.58 5.93 4.58
N ARG A 111 -0.98 6.67 3.67
CA ARG A 111 0.43 7.07 3.75
C ARG A 111 0.72 7.91 4.99
N GLN A 112 -0.17 8.86 5.30
CA GLN A 112 -0.04 9.74 6.46
C GLN A 112 -0.32 9.00 7.78
N LEU A 113 -1.41 8.23 7.86
CA LEU A 113 -1.80 7.51 9.08
C LEU A 113 -0.83 6.39 9.46
N LEU A 114 -0.16 5.79 8.46
CA LEU A 114 0.87 4.78 8.66
C LEU A 114 2.29 5.38 8.74
N ASP A 115 2.43 6.69 8.59
CA ASP A 115 3.72 7.40 8.59
C ASP A 115 4.75 6.75 7.64
N LEU A 116 4.33 6.51 6.39
CA LEU A 116 5.15 5.84 5.40
C LEU A 116 6.20 6.80 4.86
N TYR A 117 7.46 6.57 5.20
CA TYR A 117 8.60 7.43 4.88
C TYR A 117 8.77 7.69 3.38
N VAL A 118 8.74 6.65 2.55
CA VAL A 118 9.05 6.77 1.12
C VAL A 118 8.26 5.79 0.26
N CYS A 119 7.89 6.19 -0.94
CA CYS A 119 7.43 5.29 -1.98
C CYS A 119 8.65 4.83 -2.80
N LEU A 120 9.18 3.66 -2.47
CA LEU A 120 10.34 3.07 -3.12
C LEU A 120 9.92 2.34 -4.40
N ARG A 121 10.48 2.74 -5.54
CA ARG A 121 10.13 2.15 -6.85
C ARG A 121 11.38 1.69 -7.59
N PRO A 122 11.79 0.41 -7.46
CA PRO A 122 12.81 -0.18 -8.31
C PRO A 122 12.30 -0.26 -9.74
N VAL A 123 13.09 0.20 -10.70
CA VAL A 123 12.79 0.17 -12.13
C VAL A 123 13.95 -0.50 -12.84
N ARG A 124 13.71 -1.67 -13.39
CA ARG A 124 14.69 -2.36 -14.23
C ARG A 124 14.00 -3.03 -15.42
N TRP A 125 14.72 -3.14 -16.51
CA TRP A 125 14.23 -3.85 -17.67
C TRP A 125 14.42 -5.36 -17.54
N TYR A 126 13.53 -6.12 -18.13
CA TYR A 126 13.57 -7.57 -18.19
C TYR A 126 13.67 -8.02 -19.64
N GLN A 127 14.57 -8.97 -19.93
CA GLN A 127 14.79 -9.50 -21.27
C GLN A 127 13.47 -10.02 -21.89
N GLY A 128 13.23 -9.65 -23.15
CA GLY A 128 12.02 -10.03 -23.88
C GLY A 128 10.84 -9.06 -23.71
N VAL A 129 10.95 -8.04 -22.86
CA VAL A 129 9.91 -7.02 -22.71
C VAL A 129 10.18 -5.85 -23.67
N PRO A 130 9.21 -5.46 -24.53
CA PRO A 130 9.34 -4.28 -25.38
C PRO A 130 9.60 -3.02 -24.56
N SER A 131 10.48 -2.13 -25.02
CA SER A 131 10.81 -0.90 -24.35
C SER A 131 10.92 0.26 -25.35
N PRO A 132 10.45 1.47 -25.01
CA PRO A 132 10.67 2.68 -25.83
C PRO A 132 12.08 3.24 -25.70
N VAL A 133 12.88 2.74 -24.77
CA VAL A 133 14.25 3.19 -24.52
C VAL A 133 15.22 2.49 -25.50
N LYS A 134 16.22 3.23 -26.01
CA LYS A 134 17.17 2.70 -27.01
C LYS A 134 18.06 1.57 -26.49
N SER A 135 18.47 1.64 -25.21
CA SER A 135 19.33 0.65 -24.54
C SER A 135 18.71 0.24 -23.20
N PRO A 136 17.59 -0.51 -23.23
CA PRO A 136 16.83 -0.81 -22.04
C PRO A 136 17.60 -1.69 -21.04
N GLU A 137 18.57 -2.48 -21.49
CA GLU A 137 19.46 -3.29 -20.66
C GLU A 137 20.28 -2.47 -19.65
N ASN A 138 20.47 -1.17 -19.92
CA ASN A 138 21.16 -0.25 -19.02
C ASN A 138 20.23 0.38 -17.97
N VAL A 139 18.93 0.07 -17.98
CA VAL A 139 17.97 0.61 -17.02
C VAL A 139 17.97 -0.27 -15.77
N ASP A 140 18.59 0.24 -14.71
CA ASP A 140 18.55 -0.32 -13.35
C ASP A 140 18.66 0.85 -12.37
N MET A 141 17.51 1.34 -11.90
CA MET A 141 17.43 2.51 -11.01
C MET A 141 16.38 2.32 -9.93
N VAL A 142 16.50 3.11 -8.85
CA VAL A 142 15.52 3.15 -7.78
C VAL A 142 15.03 4.58 -7.62
N ILE A 143 13.73 4.80 -7.74
CA ILE A 143 13.08 6.10 -7.54
C ILE A 143 12.59 6.16 -6.10
N PHE A 144 13.09 7.14 -5.36
CA PHE A 144 12.62 7.51 -4.01
C PHE A 144 11.62 8.65 -4.16
N ARG A 145 10.32 8.37 -3.93
CA ARG A 145 9.27 9.38 -4.04
C ARG A 145 8.82 9.80 -2.66
N GLU A 146 8.77 11.12 -2.45
CA GLU A 146 8.15 11.73 -1.26
C GLU A 146 6.70 11.25 -1.08
N ASN A 147 6.27 11.12 0.16
CA ASN A 147 5.03 10.42 0.48
C ASN A 147 4.07 11.21 1.39
N THR A 148 4.59 12.03 2.31
CA THR A 148 3.83 12.66 3.40
C THR A 148 3.99 14.17 3.49
N GLU A 149 5.01 14.73 2.85
CA GLU A 149 5.34 16.16 2.86
C GLU A 149 5.06 16.83 1.51
N ASP A 150 5.52 18.07 1.33
CA ASP A 150 5.33 18.89 0.14
C ASP A 150 3.84 19.00 -0.23
N ILE A 151 3.49 18.78 -1.48
CA ILE A 151 2.09 18.81 -1.95
C ILE A 151 1.19 17.74 -1.28
N TYR A 152 1.78 16.71 -0.69
CA TYR A 152 1.05 15.65 0.02
C TYR A 152 0.76 15.98 1.48
N ALA A 153 1.38 17.01 2.05
CA ALA A 153 1.09 17.50 3.41
C ALA A 153 -0.38 17.97 3.53
N GLY A 154 -0.96 18.41 2.41
CA GLY A 154 -2.36 18.83 2.35
C GLY A 154 -2.60 20.13 3.14
N ILE A 155 -1.61 21.02 3.15
CA ILE A 155 -1.73 22.36 3.70
C ILE A 155 -2.45 23.20 2.65
N GLU A 156 -3.74 23.43 2.87
CA GLU A 156 -4.60 24.17 1.95
C GLU A 156 -5.30 25.29 2.70
N PHE A 157 -5.43 26.44 2.04
CA PHE A 157 -6.11 27.60 2.59
C PHE A 157 -7.25 28.01 1.64
N GLU A 158 -8.43 28.20 2.20
CA GLU A 158 -9.61 28.60 1.44
C GLU A 158 -9.39 29.99 0.82
N GLN A 159 -9.76 30.10 -0.46
CA GLN A 159 -9.63 31.33 -1.22
C GLN A 159 -10.35 32.50 -0.53
N GLY A 160 -9.69 33.65 -0.43
CA GLY A 160 -10.24 34.86 0.18
C GLY A 160 -10.10 34.95 1.70
N THR A 161 -9.53 33.92 2.36
CA THR A 161 -9.19 34.00 3.78
C THR A 161 -7.92 34.82 4.04
N ALA A 162 -7.75 35.36 5.24
CA ALA A 162 -6.54 36.08 5.64
C ALA A 162 -5.29 35.21 5.50
N SER A 163 -5.38 33.91 5.80
CA SER A 163 -4.30 32.95 5.65
C SER A 163 -3.89 32.74 4.20
N ASN A 164 -4.86 32.65 3.27
CA ASN A 164 -4.57 32.54 1.85
C ASN A 164 -3.89 33.81 1.30
N LEU A 165 -4.38 34.98 1.69
CA LEU A 165 -3.80 36.25 1.29
C LEU A 165 -2.38 36.45 1.84
N SER A 166 -2.09 35.95 3.04
CA SER A 166 -0.75 35.99 3.64
C SER A 166 0.29 35.19 2.84
N LEU A 167 -0.11 34.05 2.24
CA LEU A 167 0.79 33.24 1.40
C LEU A 167 1.17 33.92 0.07
N ILE A 168 0.32 34.78 -0.47
CA ILE A 168 0.59 35.53 -1.72
C ILE A 168 1.69 36.58 -1.52
N HIS A 169 1.94 36.98 -0.29
CA HIS A 169 2.92 38.03 0.06
C HIS A 169 4.27 37.47 0.57
N ILE A 170 4.49 36.17 0.53
CA ILE A 170 5.78 35.54 0.78
C ILE A 170 6.51 35.36 -0.54
#